data_02bc2c1d637895c479bba82642294307
#
_entry.id   02bc2c1d637895c479bba82642294307
#
_cell.length_a   1.000
_cell.length_b   1.000
_cell.length_c   1.000
_cell.angle_alpha   90.00
_cell.angle_beta   90.00
_cell.angle_gamma   90.00
#
_symmetry.space_group_name_H-M   'P 1'
#
loop_
_entity.id
_entity.type
_entity.pdbx_description
1 polymer ?
#
loop_
_entity_poly.entity_id
_entity_poly.type
_entity_poly.pdbx_seq_one_letter_code
_entity_poly.pdbx_strand_id
1 'polypeptide(L)' 'IAMLDDRFAPKRLEIPAGTLVTWINKGGNWHSVAAYDGSFESQNLAPGESFSVPFDSPGTFQYICKHHGMQGMQGQIVVS' A
#
# COMPACT_ATOMS: atom_id res chain seq x y z
N ILE A 1 -0.11 -7.37 1.26
CA ILE A 1 0.05 -6.84 -0.10
C ILE A 1 1.52 -6.86 -0.47
N ALA A 2 1.85 -7.46 -1.60
CA ALA A 2 3.20 -7.46 -2.12
C ALA A 2 3.45 -6.17 -2.92
N MET A 3 4.60 -5.55 -2.70
CA MET A 3 5.07 -4.43 -3.51
C MET A 3 6.10 -4.99 -4.50
N LEU A 4 5.70 -5.07 -5.77
CA LEU A 4 6.59 -5.47 -6.85
C LEU A 4 7.18 -4.22 -7.49
N ASP A 5 8.09 -4.38 -8.44
CA ASP A 5 8.78 -3.20 -8.98
C ASP A 5 7.90 -2.33 -9.88
N ASP A 6 6.74 -2.83 -10.30
CA ASP A 6 5.84 -2.10 -11.18
C ASP A 6 4.38 -2.06 -10.69
N ARG A 7 4.05 -2.69 -9.56
CA ARG A 7 2.66 -2.77 -9.10
C ARG A 7 2.55 -3.24 -7.66
N PHE A 8 1.38 -3.01 -7.08
CA PHE A 8 0.94 -3.66 -5.83
C PHE A 8 0.12 -4.90 -6.19
N ALA A 9 0.31 -5.98 -5.45
CA ALA A 9 -0.44 -7.22 -5.66
C ALA A 9 -0.99 -7.73 -4.32
N PRO A 10 -2.33 -7.83 -4.17
CA PRO A 10 -3.35 -7.43 -5.14
C PRO A 10 -3.46 -5.91 -5.26
N LYS A 11 -3.94 -5.45 -6.41
CA LYS A 11 -4.12 -4.02 -6.65
C LYS A 11 -5.32 -3.47 -5.86
N ARG A 12 -6.35 -4.29 -5.65
CA ARG A 12 -7.54 -3.95 -4.87
C ARG A 12 -7.76 -5.01 -3.80
N LEU A 13 -7.91 -4.57 -2.55
CA LEU A 13 -8.13 -5.47 -1.43
C LEU A 13 -9.37 -5.02 -0.66
N GLU A 14 -10.31 -5.95 -0.42
CA GLU A 14 -11.51 -5.70 0.38
C GLU A 14 -11.31 -6.37 1.74
N ILE A 15 -11.52 -5.60 2.82
CA ILE A 15 -11.32 -6.06 4.19
C ILE A 15 -12.44 -5.57 5.09
N PRO A 16 -12.75 -6.28 6.18
CA PRO A 16 -13.63 -5.74 7.23
C PRO A 16 -12.85 -4.72 8.07
N ALA A 17 -13.59 -3.79 8.68
CA ALA A 17 -13.01 -2.86 9.64
C ALA A 17 -12.34 -3.63 10.79
N GLY A 18 -11.21 -3.13 11.26
CA GLY A 18 -10.41 -3.78 12.29
C GLY A 18 -9.29 -4.66 11.74
N THR A 19 -9.12 -4.71 10.43
CA THR A 19 -8.06 -5.53 9.80
C THR A 19 -6.75 -4.75 9.77
N LEU A 20 -5.65 -5.44 10.12
CA LEU A 20 -4.29 -4.91 9.94
C LEU A 20 -3.80 -5.34 8.57
N VAL A 21 -3.43 -4.36 7.73
CA VAL A 21 -2.89 -4.62 6.39
C VAL A 21 -1.40 -4.39 6.40
N THR A 22 -0.64 -5.34 5.86
CA THR A 22 0.81 -5.26 5.77
C THR A 22 1.24 -5.24 4.31
N TRP A 23 2.07 -4.26 3.96
CA TRP A 23 2.75 -4.21 2.66
C TRP A 23 4.16 -4.75 2.85
N ILE A 24 4.61 -5.61 1.96
CA ILE A 24 5.96 -6.18 1.99
C ILE A 24 6.62 -5.89 0.65
N ASN A 25 7.82 -5.29 0.69
CA ASN A 25 8.58 -5.04 -0.53
C ASN A 25 9.21 -6.34 -1.02
N LYS A 26 8.65 -6.88 -2.09
CA LYS A 26 9.14 -8.10 -2.75
C LYS A 26 9.84 -7.82 -4.08
N GLY A 27 10.03 -6.55 -4.40
CA GLY A 27 10.76 -6.15 -5.58
C GLY A 27 12.26 -6.01 -5.33
N GLY A 28 12.97 -5.54 -6.33
CA GLY A 28 14.42 -5.29 -6.24
C GLY A 28 14.77 -3.84 -6.00
N ASN A 29 13.78 -2.94 -5.98
CA ASN A 29 13.98 -1.51 -5.80
C ASN A 29 13.35 -1.03 -4.50
N TRP A 30 13.69 0.20 -4.10
CA TRP A 30 13.05 0.86 -2.96
C TRP A 30 11.64 1.27 -3.36
N HIS A 31 10.69 1.07 -2.46
CA HIS A 31 9.28 1.45 -2.66
C HIS A 31 8.75 2.14 -1.42
N SER A 32 7.62 2.82 -1.56
CA SER A 32 6.90 3.41 -0.44
C SER A 32 5.40 3.27 -0.65
N VAL A 33 4.63 3.53 0.40
CA VAL A 33 3.16 3.51 0.36
C VAL A 33 2.68 4.85 0.87
N ALA A 34 1.86 5.55 0.10
CA ALA A 34 1.30 6.82 0.52
C ALA A 34 -0.15 6.93 0.08
N ALA A 35 -1.06 7.16 1.04
CA ALA A 35 -2.46 7.37 0.74
C ALA A 35 -2.66 8.75 0.09
N TYR A 36 -3.57 8.81 -0.90
CA TYR A 36 -3.89 10.09 -1.54
C TYR A 36 -4.45 11.12 -0.56
N ASP A 37 -5.22 10.67 0.43
CA ASP A 37 -5.84 11.57 1.41
C ASP A 37 -4.92 11.90 2.59
N GLY A 38 -3.70 11.37 2.61
CA GLY A 38 -2.74 11.61 3.68
C GLY A 38 -2.98 10.79 4.95
N SER A 39 -3.93 9.86 4.93
CA SER A 39 -4.26 9.09 6.13
C SER A 39 -3.15 8.14 6.58
N PHE A 40 -2.27 7.73 5.67
CA PHE A 40 -1.08 6.94 6.01
C PHE A 40 0.03 7.17 4.99
N GLU A 41 1.26 6.98 5.46
CA GLU A 41 2.44 7.14 4.62
C GLU A 41 3.60 6.37 5.24
N SER A 42 4.28 5.54 4.46
CA SER A 42 5.47 4.85 4.92
C SER A 42 6.73 5.66 4.60
N GLN A 43 7.83 5.31 5.28
CA GLN A 43 9.15 5.70 4.82
C GLN A 43 9.52 4.87 3.59
N ASN A 44 10.69 5.14 3.01
CA ASN A 44 11.20 4.30 1.92
C ASN A 44 11.52 2.90 2.47
N LEU A 45 11.02 1.88 1.79
CA LEU A 45 11.17 0.50 2.17
C LEU A 45 12.15 -0.19 1.22
N ALA A 46 13.21 -0.75 1.78
CA ALA A 46 14.17 -1.55 1.02
C ALA A 46 13.55 -2.92 0.71
N PRO A 47 14.08 -3.65 -0.27
CA PRO A 47 13.63 -5.03 -0.52
C PRO A 47 13.63 -5.85 0.77
N GLY A 48 12.50 -6.52 1.05
CA GLY A 48 12.29 -7.31 2.25
C GLY A 48 11.69 -6.57 3.43
N GLU A 49 11.64 -5.25 3.40
CA GLU A 49 11.04 -4.47 4.48
C GLU A 49 9.52 -4.41 4.35
N SER A 50 8.84 -4.14 5.45
CA SER A 50 7.39 -4.12 5.50
C SER A 50 6.87 -2.89 6.23
N PHE A 51 5.57 -2.61 6.02
CA PHE A 51 4.87 -1.49 6.61
C PHE A 51 3.43 -1.93 6.87
N SER A 52 2.90 -1.67 8.06
CA SER A 52 1.55 -2.10 8.44
C SER A 52 0.69 -0.93 8.87
N VAL A 53 -0.59 -0.99 8.51
CA VAL A 53 -1.58 0.03 8.88
C VAL A 53 -2.85 -0.68 9.35
N PRO A 54 -3.38 -0.32 10.54
CA PRO A 54 -4.70 -0.81 10.95
C PRO A 54 -5.80 0.03 10.28
N PHE A 55 -6.81 -0.65 9.73
CA PHE A 55 -7.96 0.00 9.10
C PHE A 55 -9.19 -0.22 9.96
N ASP A 56 -9.50 0.76 10.80
CA ASP A 56 -10.58 0.65 11.78
C ASP A 56 -11.89 1.30 11.32
N SER A 57 -11.85 2.11 10.28
CA SER A 57 -13.01 2.85 9.78
C SER A 57 -13.38 2.41 8.37
N PRO A 58 -14.67 2.21 8.07
CA PRO A 58 -15.11 1.91 6.70
C PRO A 58 -14.74 3.04 5.74
N GLY A 59 -14.48 2.67 4.49
CA GLY A 59 -14.16 3.63 3.44
C GLY A 59 -13.30 3.03 2.37
N THR A 60 -12.99 3.83 1.37
CA THR A 60 -12.10 3.45 0.28
C THR A 60 -10.83 4.31 0.37
N PHE A 61 -9.69 3.64 0.41
CA PHE A 61 -8.39 4.29 0.57
C PHE A 61 -7.54 3.97 -0.66
N GLN A 62 -7.24 4.99 -1.45
CA GLN A 62 -6.35 4.85 -2.61
C GLN A 62 -4.94 5.25 -2.19
N TYR A 63 -3.96 4.54 -2.70
CA TYR A 63 -2.56 4.78 -2.37
C TYR A 63 -1.65 4.60 -3.58
N ILE A 64 -0.48 5.19 -3.50
CA ILE A 64 0.54 5.09 -4.54
C ILE A 64 1.90 4.76 -3.92
N CYS A 65 2.81 4.31 -4.77
CA CYS A 65 4.23 4.35 -4.46
C CYS A 65 4.77 5.71 -4.91
N LYS A 66 5.39 6.46 -4.00
CA LYS A 66 5.90 7.80 -4.32
C LYS A 66 6.93 7.79 -5.45
N HIS A 67 7.67 6.67 -5.59
CA HIS A 67 8.71 6.57 -6.61
C HIS A 67 8.16 6.16 -7.97
N HIS A 68 7.00 5.48 -8.01
CA HIS A 68 6.46 4.85 -9.21
C HIS A 68 4.98 5.17 -9.46
N GLY A 69 4.41 6.15 -8.74
CA GLY A 69 2.99 6.48 -8.87
C GLY A 69 2.62 6.89 -10.28
N MET A 70 3.48 7.65 -10.95
CA MET A 70 3.26 8.09 -12.32
C MET A 70 3.42 6.96 -13.34
N GLN A 71 3.95 5.82 -12.93
CA GLN A 71 4.14 4.63 -13.77
C GLN A 71 3.08 3.56 -13.50
N GLY A 72 1.99 3.95 -12.81
CA GLY A 72 0.86 3.06 -12.57
C GLY A 72 0.97 2.20 -11.32
N MET A 73 1.94 2.44 -10.44
CA MET A 73 2.05 1.71 -9.19
C MET A 73 1.08 2.29 -8.15
N GLN A 74 -0.17 1.88 -8.28
CA GLN A 74 -1.29 2.36 -7.46
C GLN A 74 -2.08 1.18 -6.92
N GLY A 75 -2.77 1.40 -5.80
CA GLY A 75 -3.63 0.37 -5.22
C GLY A 75 -4.80 0.98 -4.46
N GLN A 76 -5.68 0.10 -3.97
CA GLN A 76 -6.91 0.51 -3.32
C GLN A 76 -7.25 -0.50 -2.22
N ILE A 77 -7.60 0.02 -1.03
CA ILE A 77 -8.14 -0.76 0.08
C ILE A 77 -9.59 -0.35 0.27
N VAL A 78 -10.50 -1.32 0.27
CA VAL A 78 -11.92 -1.09 0.55
C VAL A 78 -12.24 -1.71 1.90
N VAL A 79 -12.62 -0.88 2.86
CA VAL A 79 -12.93 -1.30 4.23
C VAL A 79 -14.44 -1.26 4.42
N SER A 80 -15.02 -2.37 4.82
CA SER A 80 -16.46 -2.49 5.02
C SER A 80 -16.90 -2.23 6.46
#